data_ed61ab7d8c8f26ad9db5c2785fa482f7
#
_entry.id   ed61ab7d8c8f26ad9db5c2785fa482f7
#
_cell.length_a   1.000
_cell.length_b   1.000
_cell.length_c   1.000
_cell.angle_alpha   90.00
_cell.angle_beta   90.00
_cell.angle_gamma   90.00
#
_symmetry.space_group_name_H-M   'P 1'
#
loop_
_entity.id
_entity.type
_entity.pdbx_description
1 polymer ?
#
loop_
_entity_poly.entity_id
_entity_poly.type
_entity_poly.pdbx_seq_one_letter_code
_entity_poly.pdbx_strand_id
1 'polypeptide(L)'
;ANYVECGGASAMMQFGRNAERCACIMETLGIPLVEIAPQAWQKALGLGKSERVKCDADAGPEAKKKAREHNAAAKRDWKNKLKAEAQRRFPHLKVTLGNADALLILSAAMNRPENAGNL
;
A
#
# COMPACT_ATOMS: atom_id res chain seq x y z
N ALA A 1 -9.97 12.04 9.75
CA ALA A 1 -10.24 10.99 10.72
C ALA A 1 -9.13 9.94 10.86
N ASN A 2 -8.10 9.93 10.05
CA ASN A 2 -7.06 8.88 10.06
C ASN A 2 -5.70 9.36 10.56
N TYR A 3 -5.66 10.51 11.21
CA TYR A 3 -4.42 11.09 11.73
C TYR A 3 -3.69 10.19 12.74
N VAL A 4 -4.44 9.46 13.55
CA VAL A 4 -3.88 8.58 14.59
C VAL A 4 -3.21 7.36 13.98
N GLU A 5 -3.72 6.87 12.86
CA GLU A 5 -3.15 5.72 12.16
C GLU A 5 -1.89 6.06 11.36
N CYS A 6 -1.74 7.31 10.97
CA CYS A 6 -0.62 7.79 10.15
C CYS A 6 0.49 8.49 10.93
N GLY A 7 0.46 8.47 12.26
CA GLY A 7 1.49 9.08 13.10
C GLY A 7 1.34 10.59 13.31
N GLY A 8 0.17 11.17 13.03
CA GLY A 8 -0.13 12.57 13.26
C GLY A 8 0.26 13.53 12.12
N ALA A 9 -0.03 14.82 12.30
CA ALA A 9 0.13 15.85 11.28
C ALA A 9 1.60 16.00 10.81
N SER A 10 2.56 15.91 11.70
CA SER A 10 3.98 16.01 11.35
C SER A 10 4.45 14.88 10.43
N ALA A 11 4.03 13.64 10.72
CA ALA A 11 4.35 12.49 9.88
C ALA A 11 3.68 12.59 8.50
N MET A 12 2.45 13.09 8.44
CA MET A 12 1.74 13.34 7.18
C MET A 12 2.45 14.40 6.33
N MET A 13 2.91 15.49 6.93
CA MET A 13 3.69 16.52 6.25
C MET A 13 5.01 15.95 5.70
N GLN A 14 5.71 15.16 6.47
CA GLN A 14 6.97 14.53 6.06
C GLN A 14 6.76 13.56 4.89
N PHE A 15 5.70 12.78 4.95
CA PHE A 15 5.31 11.89 3.86
C PHE A 15 5.01 12.68 2.57
N GLY A 16 4.22 13.75 2.66
CA GLY A 16 3.90 14.62 1.52
C GLY A 16 5.14 15.27 0.91
N ARG A 17 6.06 15.76 1.74
CA ARG A 17 7.34 16.33 1.28
C ARG A 17 8.20 15.31 0.55
N ASN A 18 8.28 14.09 1.04
CA ASN A 18 9.08 13.04 0.42
C ASN A 18 8.48 12.61 -0.92
N ALA A 19 7.16 12.48 -0.99
CA ALA A 19 6.46 12.18 -2.25
C ALA A 19 6.69 13.27 -3.30
N GLU A 20 6.57 14.54 -2.90
CA GLU A 20 6.79 15.69 -3.78
C GLU A 20 8.25 15.77 -4.28
N ARG A 21 9.22 15.51 -3.42
CA ARG A 21 10.63 15.45 -3.82
C ARG A 21 10.89 14.39 -4.88
N CYS A 22 10.31 13.21 -4.73
CA CYS A 22 10.42 12.16 -5.74
C CYS A 22 9.79 12.59 -7.07
N ALA A 23 8.61 13.20 -7.03
CA ALA A 23 7.91 13.70 -8.21
C ALA A 23 8.74 14.78 -8.92
N CYS A 24 9.29 15.75 -8.20
CA CYS A 24 10.15 16.80 -8.73
C CYS A 24 11.41 16.25 -9.40
N ILE A 25 12.05 15.26 -8.80
CA ILE A 25 13.24 14.61 -9.39
C ILE A 25 12.89 13.92 -10.70
N MET A 26 11.79 13.17 -10.74
CA MET A 26 11.34 12.49 -11.95
C MET A 26 11.00 13.49 -13.06
N GLU A 27 10.29 14.56 -12.73
CA GLU A 27 9.96 15.64 -13.66
C GLU A 27 11.22 16.33 -14.22
N THR A 28 12.17 16.65 -13.35
CA THR A 28 13.45 17.26 -13.75
C THR A 28 14.25 16.37 -14.70
N LEU A 29 14.21 15.06 -14.48
CA LEU A 29 14.89 14.07 -15.34
C LEU A 29 14.10 13.73 -16.61
N GLY A 30 12.91 14.29 -16.79
CA GLY A 30 12.04 13.98 -17.93
C GLY A 30 11.48 12.55 -17.90
N ILE A 31 11.45 11.90 -16.73
CA ILE A 31 10.93 10.55 -16.58
C ILE A 31 9.43 10.63 -16.30
N PRO A 32 8.57 9.98 -17.12
CA PRO A 32 7.13 9.97 -16.88
C PRO A 32 6.80 9.35 -15.52
N LEU A 33 5.96 10.03 -14.73
CA LEU A 33 5.50 9.57 -13.44
C LEU A 33 3.99 9.28 -13.52
N VAL A 34 3.60 8.10 -13.03
CA VAL A 34 2.20 7.73 -12.85
C VAL A 34 1.97 7.42 -11.38
N GLU A 35 1.08 8.17 -10.76
CA GLU A 35 0.68 7.95 -9.38
C GLU A 35 -0.52 7.00 -9.33
N ILE A 36 -0.42 5.95 -8.53
CA ILE A 36 -1.50 4.95 -8.37
C ILE A 36 -1.83 4.83 -6.89
N ALA A 37 -3.07 5.15 -6.54
CA ALA A 37 -3.54 4.96 -5.17
C ALA A 37 -3.52 3.47 -4.77
N PRO A 38 -3.18 3.13 -3.51
CA PRO A 38 -3.14 1.75 -3.05
C PRO A 38 -4.43 0.97 -3.33
N GLN A 39 -5.56 1.59 -3.12
CA GLN A 39 -6.86 0.97 -3.37
C GLN A 39 -7.08 0.63 -4.85
N ALA A 40 -6.57 1.46 -5.76
CA ALA A 40 -6.74 1.26 -7.20
C ALA A 40 -5.96 0.03 -7.69
N TRP A 41 -4.67 -0.10 -7.36
CA TRP A 41 -3.90 -1.27 -7.79
C TRP A 41 -4.32 -2.55 -7.08
N GLN A 42 -4.71 -2.47 -5.79
CA GLN A 42 -5.23 -3.63 -5.06
C GLN A 42 -6.53 -4.15 -5.67
N LYS A 43 -7.42 -3.25 -6.06
CA LYS A 43 -8.66 -3.59 -6.77
C LYS A 43 -8.38 -4.18 -8.15
N ALA A 44 -7.48 -3.56 -8.91
CA ALA A 44 -7.11 -4.03 -10.25
C ALA A 44 -6.52 -5.46 -10.24
N LEU A 45 -5.82 -5.83 -9.18
CA LEU A 45 -5.26 -7.17 -8.99
C LEU A 45 -6.23 -8.16 -8.31
N GLY A 46 -7.42 -7.74 -7.92
CA GLY A 46 -8.42 -8.59 -7.28
C GLY A 46 -8.04 -9.04 -5.87
N LEU A 47 -7.22 -8.27 -5.15
CA LEU A 47 -6.67 -8.67 -3.86
C LEU A 47 -7.65 -8.56 -2.67
N GLY A 48 -8.75 -7.85 -2.84
CA GLY A 48 -9.70 -7.59 -1.75
C GLY A 48 -9.21 -6.49 -0.81
N LYS A 49 -9.62 -6.59 0.43
CA LYS A 49 -9.31 -5.60 1.49
C LYS A 49 -8.75 -6.30 2.73
N SER A 50 -7.99 -5.56 3.53
CA SER A 50 -7.57 -6.01 4.85
C SER A 50 -8.76 -6.06 5.81
N GLU A 51 -8.83 -7.10 6.62
CA GLU A 51 -9.91 -7.32 7.61
C GLU A 51 -9.69 -6.52 8.90
N ARG A 52 -9.62 -5.21 8.78
CA ARG A 52 -9.51 -4.33 9.94
C ARG A 52 -10.88 -4.01 10.52
N VAL A 53 -10.96 -3.99 11.83
CA VAL A 53 -12.14 -3.54 12.57
C VAL A 53 -11.96 -2.10 13.05
N LYS A 54 -13.04 -1.33 12.95
CA LYS A 54 -13.10 0.00 13.57
C LYS A 54 -13.50 -0.18 15.03
N CYS A 55 -12.86 0.56 15.90
CA CYS A 55 -13.23 0.65 17.30
C CYS A 55 -13.92 2.00 17.54
N ASP A 56 -15.04 1.97 18.22
CA ASP A 56 -15.76 3.20 18.57
C ASP A 56 -14.91 4.06 19.51
N ALA A 57 -15.02 5.37 19.36
CA ALA A 57 -14.27 6.32 20.19
C ALA A 57 -14.60 6.16 21.69
N ASP A 58 -15.84 5.79 21.98
CA ASP A 58 -16.37 5.61 23.35
C ASP A 58 -16.17 4.21 23.91
N ALA A 59 -15.53 3.29 23.15
CA ALA A 59 -15.28 1.94 23.60
C ALA A 59 -14.31 1.92 24.81
N GLY A 60 -14.53 0.99 25.72
CA GLY A 60 -13.68 0.78 26.89
C GLY A 60 -12.24 0.39 26.54
N PRO A 61 -11.30 0.51 27.50
CA PRO A 61 -9.88 0.21 27.24
C PRO A 61 -9.62 -1.23 26.78
N GLU A 62 -10.38 -2.18 27.28
CA GLU A 62 -10.31 -3.59 26.89
C GLU A 62 -10.72 -3.80 25.43
N ALA A 63 -11.82 -3.18 24.99
CA ALA A 63 -12.29 -3.25 23.62
C ALA A 63 -11.28 -2.62 22.65
N LYS A 64 -10.70 -1.48 23.04
CA LYS A 64 -9.62 -0.83 22.28
C LYS A 64 -8.37 -1.70 22.16
N LYS A 65 -7.99 -2.38 23.23
CA LYS A 65 -6.86 -3.31 23.23
C LYS A 65 -7.11 -4.49 22.26
N LYS A 66 -8.27 -5.14 22.36
CA LYS A 66 -8.65 -6.24 21.47
C LYS A 66 -8.68 -5.80 20.00
N ALA A 67 -9.23 -4.63 19.71
CA ALA A 67 -9.25 -4.09 18.35
C ALA A 67 -7.83 -3.81 17.82
N ARG A 68 -6.92 -3.30 18.63
CA ARG A 68 -5.51 -3.10 18.25
C ARG A 68 -4.80 -4.42 17.94
N GLU A 69 -4.99 -5.42 18.79
CA GLU A 69 -4.41 -6.75 18.60
C GLU A 69 -4.95 -7.40 17.31
N HIS A 70 -6.27 -7.34 17.10
CA HIS A 70 -6.90 -7.82 15.87
C HIS A 70 -6.35 -7.08 14.64
N ASN A 71 -6.27 -5.77 14.67
CA ASN A 71 -5.77 -4.98 13.55
C ASN A 71 -4.29 -5.20 13.27
N ALA A 72 -3.49 -5.46 14.30
CA ALA A 72 -2.08 -5.82 14.14
C ALA A 72 -1.94 -7.19 13.45
N ALA A 73 -2.75 -8.17 13.85
CA ALA A 73 -2.79 -9.47 13.19
C ALA A 73 -3.28 -9.36 11.74
N ALA A 74 -4.38 -8.64 11.51
CA ALA A 74 -4.93 -8.42 10.18
C ALA A 74 -3.93 -7.71 9.25
N LYS A 75 -3.17 -6.74 9.78
CA LYS A 75 -2.11 -6.06 9.02
C LYS A 75 -0.99 -7.01 8.62
N ARG A 76 -0.57 -7.89 9.53
CA ARG A 76 0.48 -8.89 9.28
C ARG A 76 0.03 -9.89 8.23
N ASP A 77 -1.19 -10.41 8.36
CA ASP A 77 -1.76 -11.36 7.41
C ASP A 77 -1.93 -10.75 6.03
N TRP A 78 -2.37 -9.50 5.97
CA TRP A 78 -2.45 -8.73 4.74
C TRP A 78 -1.08 -8.58 4.06
N LYS A 79 -0.05 -8.22 4.79
CA LYS A 79 1.33 -8.12 4.27
C LYS A 79 1.87 -9.46 3.77
N ASN A 80 1.58 -10.54 4.45
CA ASN A 80 1.95 -11.88 4.02
C ASN A 80 1.20 -12.30 2.75
N LYS A 81 -0.08 -11.95 2.64
CA LYS A 81 -0.88 -12.16 1.43
C LYS A 81 -0.28 -11.41 0.23
N LEU A 82 0.05 -10.13 0.40
CA LEU A 82 0.69 -9.34 -0.65
C LEU A 82 2.04 -9.94 -1.07
N LYS A 83 2.85 -10.37 -0.11
CA LYS A 83 4.12 -11.04 -0.39
C LYS A 83 3.93 -12.33 -1.19
N ALA A 84 2.99 -13.18 -0.79
CA ALA A 84 2.69 -14.43 -1.48
C ALA A 84 2.21 -14.18 -2.92
N GLU A 85 1.34 -13.21 -3.12
CA GLU A 85 0.84 -12.85 -4.44
C GLU A 85 1.95 -12.27 -5.33
N ALA A 86 2.83 -11.43 -4.79
CA ALA A 86 3.97 -10.92 -5.53
C ALA A 86 4.95 -12.04 -5.90
N GLN A 87 5.22 -12.98 -4.99
CA GLN A 87 6.08 -14.14 -5.26
C GLN A 87 5.49 -15.03 -6.35
N ARG A 88 4.16 -15.20 -6.36
CA ARG A 88 3.47 -15.97 -7.41
C ARG A 88 3.63 -15.33 -8.79
N ARG A 89 3.55 -13.99 -8.86
CA ARG A 89 3.68 -13.23 -10.12
C ARG A 89 5.12 -13.11 -10.61
N PHE A 90 6.06 -13.06 -9.69
CA PHE A 90 7.49 -12.91 -9.96
C PHE A 90 8.30 -14.06 -9.34
N PRO A 91 8.13 -15.30 -9.82
CA PRO A 91 8.77 -16.48 -9.21
C PRO A 91 10.30 -16.47 -9.30
N HIS A 92 10.85 -15.72 -10.24
CA HIS A 92 12.30 -15.58 -10.46
C HIS A 92 12.97 -14.54 -9.55
N LEU A 93 12.18 -13.77 -8.81
CA LEU A 93 12.70 -12.76 -7.89
C LEU A 93 12.54 -13.18 -6.43
N LYS A 94 13.47 -12.73 -5.61
CA LYS A 94 13.34 -12.89 -4.15
C LYS A 94 12.41 -11.82 -3.61
N VAL A 95 11.18 -12.19 -3.30
CA VAL A 95 10.17 -11.28 -2.75
C VAL A 95 10.27 -11.20 -1.24
N THR A 96 10.33 -9.99 -0.73
CA THR A 96 10.33 -9.65 0.70
C THR A 96 9.09 -8.83 1.04
N LEU A 97 8.82 -8.62 2.33
CA LEU A 97 7.75 -7.71 2.76
C LEU A 97 7.98 -6.25 2.33
N GLY A 98 9.24 -5.88 2.09
CA GLY A 98 9.61 -4.52 1.69
C GLY A 98 9.42 -4.24 0.20
N ASN A 99 9.60 -5.23 -0.67
CA ASN A 99 9.48 -5.03 -2.12
C ASN A 99 8.17 -5.57 -2.73
N ALA A 100 7.37 -6.29 -1.96
CA ALA A 100 6.13 -6.90 -2.45
C ALA A 100 5.15 -5.86 -3.02
N ASP A 101 4.94 -4.76 -2.33
CA ASP A 101 4.03 -3.70 -2.76
C ASP A 101 4.50 -3.09 -4.09
N ALA A 102 5.79 -2.81 -4.23
CA ALA A 102 6.37 -2.26 -5.46
C ALA A 102 6.20 -3.19 -6.66
N LEU A 103 6.42 -4.50 -6.47
CA LEU A 103 6.22 -5.49 -7.52
C LEU A 103 4.76 -5.63 -7.93
N LEU A 104 3.82 -5.55 -6.98
CA LEU A 104 2.40 -5.57 -7.27
C LEU A 104 1.92 -4.31 -8.00
N ILE A 105 2.42 -3.14 -7.62
CA ILE A 105 2.17 -1.89 -8.33
C ILE A 105 2.67 -1.98 -9.78
N LEU A 106 3.87 -2.49 -9.98
CA LEU A 106 4.44 -2.73 -11.30
C LEU A 106 3.54 -3.67 -12.12
N SER A 107 3.11 -4.79 -11.53
CA SER A 107 2.21 -5.74 -12.18
C SER A 107 0.88 -5.08 -12.60
N ALA A 108 0.30 -4.27 -11.73
CA ALA A 108 -0.93 -3.54 -12.03
C ALA A 108 -0.74 -2.50 -13.15
N ALA A 109 0.38 -1.80 -13.15
CA ALA A 109 0.71 -0.82 -14.19
C ALA A 109 0.92 -1.49 -15.56
N MET A 110 1.59 -2.63 -15.60
CA MET A 110 1.82 -3.40 -16.84
C MET A 110 0.52 -3.94 -17.45
N ASN A 111 -0.47 -4.26 -16.61
CA ASN A 111 -1.76 -4.81 -17.05
C ASN A 111 -2.80 -3.73 -17.39
N ARG A 112 -2.45 -2.46 -17.42
CA ARG A 112 -3.36 -1.41 -17.85
C ARG A 112 -3.60 -1.50 -19.37
N PRO A 113 -4.86 -1.33 -19.82
CA PRO A 113 -5.20 -1.38 -21.25
C PRO A 113 -4.44 -0.35 -22.09
N GLU A 114 -4.19 0.83 -21.52
CA GLU A 114 -3.44 1.92 -22.15
C GLU A 114 -1.95 1.61 -22.36
N ASN A 115 -1.40 0.66 -21.62
CA ASN A 115 0.00 0.22 -21.77
C ASN A 115 0.16 -1.02 -22.65
N ALA A 116 -0.93 -1.67 -23.02
CA ALA A 116 -0.90 -2.89 -23.84
C ALA A 116 -0.40 -2.65 -25.28
N GLY A 117 -0.37 -1.40 -25.74
CA GLY A 117 0.11 -1.01 -27.07
C GLY A 117 1.59 -0.58 -27.12
N ASN A 118 2.29 -0.48 -25.98
CA ASN A 118 3.67 0.02 -25.89
C ASN A 118 4.70 -1.05 -25.51
N LEU A 119 4.32 -2.28 -25.56
CA LEU A 119 5.21 -3.43 -25.33
C LEU A 119 5.69 -4.04 -26.64
#